data_dc3b24f776d301821a2eea4ac8218ff7
#
_entry.id   dc3b24f776d301821a2eea4ac8218ff7
#
_cell.length_a   1.000
_cell.length_b   1.000
_cell.length_c   1.000
_cell.angle_alpha   90.00
_cell.angle_beta   90.00
_cell.angle_gamma   90.00
#
_symmetry.space_group_name_H-M   'P 1'
#
loop_
_entity.id
_entity.type
_entity.pdbx_description
1 polymer ?
#
loop_
_entity_poly.entity_id
_entity_poly.type
_entity_poly.pdbx_seq_one_letter_code
_entity_poly.pdbx_strand_id
1 'polypeptide(L)'
;MECKSDIYGGTNQLLPNATHAEQHIHYHNGDGEHGAAPAATPPHPHTLVILGAGVDAAVGLPTSAQLIPSIVDWLETEEGKAIDEALRKQLRRLSFRFDKFVDDAIDRLAKDLDRERDTICRNVREELERNIHLDESQRKMGSLIVRIFQKITEVKNGAAIDEETEELIREVTGMDPTDNTIIDFTKLNYTDTFKNIITHILRSSLHDSDNPILRHVYKNLLDIEQLLVQYFYGFFTGRQPQIKTYLYISWVLWAYLVHCEQENNDNVNPNVNDDVNLRSVYGQLRGKDDIQVVTFNYTTFAAQASPSALYFNGTLTEYVDIENKNDLHFDDIHSLDLRTFFTERLPQELSLTGERIAIPVPSFMPPMKLKTVISEHYINVWYRTSEAIRHASRILILGHSIQADERFFSDMVRNNRDAEIILIDRDLDTACHNLCCTLQLSPNRYTSLVLHGCPARKYDNRITVVQADLSTTDLTPWLTS
;
A
#
# COMPACT_ATOMS: atom_id res chain seq x y z
N MET A 1 -11.22 -7.48 -42.69
CA MET A 1 -9.96 -7.31 -43.41
C MET A 1 -8.88 -7.78 -42.46
N GLU A 2 -8.22 -8.90 -42.76
CA GLU A 2 -7.10 -9.36 -41.94
C GLU A 2 -5.85 -8.59 -42.37
N CYS A 3 -5.15 -8.04 -41.43
CA CYS A 3 -3.89 -7.34 -41.67
C CYS A 3 -2.79 -8.02 -40.84
N LYS A 4 -1.77 -8.52 -41.50
CA LYS A 4 -0.56 -9.07 -40.88
C LYS A 4 0.56 -8.05 -41.06
N SER A 5 1.25 -7.68 -40.01
CA SER A 5 2.40 -6.81 -40.05
C SER A 5 3.58 -7.41 -39.30
N ASP A 6 4.69 -7.57 -40.00
CA ASP A 6 5.98 -7.99 -39.44
C ASP A 6 6.74 -6.72 -39.00
N ILE A 7 7.20 -6.70 -37.73
CA ILE A 7 7.89 -5.53 -37.17
C ILE A 7 9.37 -5.88 -36.95
N TYR A 8 10.20 -5.17 -37.66
CA TYR A 8 11.66 -5.20 -37.51
C TYR A 8 12.08 -3.90 -36.80
N GLY A 9 12.16 -3.91 -35.49
CA GLY A 9 12.68 -2.80 -34.66
C GLY A 9 12.20 -1.42 -35.09
N GLY A 10 11.11 -0.93 -34.52
CA GLY A 10 10.55 0.40 -34.84
C GLY A 10 9.15 0.62 -34.26
N THR A 11 8.65 1.82 -34.39
CA THR A 11 7.37 2.27 -33.88
C THR A 11 6.19 1.56 -34.51
N ASN A 12 5.35 0.93 -33.70
CA ASN A 12 4.10 0.29 -34.15
C ASN A 12 3.08 1.34 -34.61
N GLN A 13 2.64 1.25 -35.85
CA GLN A 13 1.42 1.91 -36.32
C GLN A 13 0.32 0.87 -36.48
N LEU A 14 -0.67 0.91 -35.59
CA LEU A 14 -1.92 0.15 -35.78
C LEU A 14 -2.81 0.87 -36.79
N LEU A 15 -3.22 0.18 -37.82
CA LEU A 15 -4.18 0.68 -38.81
C LEU A 15 -5.58 0.79 -38.16
N PRO A 16 -6.23 1.95 -38.18
CA PRO A 16 -7.49 2.18 -37.50
C PRO A 16 -8.63 1.53 -38.24
N ASN A 17 -8.83 0.38 -38.50
CA ASN A 17 -10.01 -0.33 -39.06
C ASN A 17 -9.77 -1.84 -39.28
N ALA A 18 -8.72 -2.41 -38.65
CA ALA A 18 -8.50 -3.84 -38.72
C ALA A 18 -9.42 -4.57 -37.73
N THR A 19 -10.15 -5.57 -38.22
CA THR A 19 -10.98 -6.43 -37.36
C THR A 19 -10.18 -7.54 -36.69
N HIS A 20 -8.96 -7.77 -37.14
CA HIS A 20 -8.00 -8.72 -36.54
C HIS A 20 -6.58 -8.28 -36.86
N ALA A 21 -5.70 -8.25 -35.83
CA ALA A 21 -4.26 -7.99 -36.03
C ALA A 21 -3.46 -9.09 -35.31
N GLU A 22 -2.64 -9.80 -36.07
CA GLU A 22 -1.63 -10.72 -35.55
C GLU A 22 -0.26 -10.06 -35.63
N GLN A 23 0.47 -10.03 -34.52
CA GLN A 23 1.83 -9.51 -34.45
C GLN A 23 2.80 -10.66 -34.24
N HIS A 24 3.71 -10.84 -35.25
CA HIS A 24 4.82 -11.76 -35.14
C HIS A 24 6.09 -10.99 -34.81
N ILE A 25 6.70 -11.26 -33.67
CA ILE A 25 8.00 -10.70 -33.29
C ILE A 25 9.06 -11.72 -33.61
N HIS A 26 9.84 -11.44 -34.65
CA HIS A 26 11.00 -12.25 -35.00
C HIS A 26 12.25 -11.71 -34.30
N TYR A 27 12.79 -12.48 -33.36
CA TYR A 27 14.11 -12.20 -32.80
C TYR A 27 15.15 -12.78 -33.78
N HIS A 28 15.84 -11.94 -34.54
CA HIS A 28 17.06 -12.35 -35.22
C HIS A 28 18.18 -12.48 -34.19
N ASN A 29 18.52 -13.71 -33.81
CA ASN A 29 19.85 -13.98 -33.28
C ASN A 29 20.84 -13.69 -34.45
N GLY A 30 21.50 -12.57 -34.37
CA GLY A 30 22.60 -12.30 -35.28
C GLY A 30 23.67 -13.38 -35.06
N ASP A 31 23.88 -14.21 -36.07
CA ASP A 31 24.99 -15.13 -36.14
C ASP A 31 26.29 -14.31 -36.23
N GLY A 32 26.79 -13.92 -35.07
CA GLY A 32 28.14 -13.40 -34.86
C GLY A 32 28.93 -14.48 -34.12
N GLU A 33 29.65 -15.31 -34.89
CA GLU A 33 30.69 -16.18 -34.36
C GLU A 33 31.74 -15.34 -33.61
N HIS A 34 31.63 -15.20 -32.31
CA HIS A 34 32.75 -15.09 -31.39
C HIS A 34 32.41 -15.93 -30.16
N GLY A 35 33.08 -17.09 -30.06
CA GLY A 35 32.98 -18.02 -28.96
C GLY A 35 33.47 -17.41 -27.63
N ALA A 36 32.58 -16.71 -26.96
CA ALA A 36 32.58 -16.62 -25.53
C ALA A 36 31.64 -17.71 -25.02
N ALA A 37 32.14 -18.61 -24.20
CA ALA A 37 31.28 -19.55 -23.51
C ALA A 37 30.09 -18.78 -22.89
N PRO A 38 28.84 -19.28 -22.96
CA PRO A 38 27.72 -18.62 -22.37
C PRO A 38 28.09 -18.37 -20.89
N ALA A 39 28.08 -17.12 -20.48
CA ALA A 39 28.24 -16.76 -19.07
C ALA A 39 27.26 -17.65 -18.30
N ALA A 40 27.80 -18.46 -17.39
CA ALA A 40 26.99 -19.36 -16.56
C ALA A 40 25.85 -18.52 -16.00
N THR A 41 24.62 -18.88 -16.37
CA THR A 41 23.42 -18.26 -15.78
C THR A 41 23.62 -18.34 -14.27
N PRO A 42 23.56 -17.22 -13.53
CA PRO A 42 23.75 -17.28 -12.09
C PRO A 42 22.77 -18.32 -11.54
N PRO A 43 23.18 -19.18 -10.60
CA PRO A 43 22.31 -20.21 -10.05
C PRO A 43 21.04 -19.50 -9.56
N HIS A 44 19.88 -19.96 -10.03
CA HIS A 44 18.60 -19.39 -9.59
C HIS A 44 18.48 -19.59 -8.09
N PRO A 45 18.12 -18.54 -7.33
CA PRO A 45 17.98 -18.66 -5.89
C PRO A 45 16.91 -19.69 -5.56
N HIS A 46 17.22 -20.63 -4.68
CA HIS A 46 16.25 -21.62 -4.25
C HIS A 46 15.10 -20.98 -3.46
N THR A 47 15.39 -19.90 -2.72
CA THR A 47 14.41 -19.18 -1.90
C THR A 47 14.26 -17.73 -2.37
N LEU A 48 13.01 -17.36 -2.67
CA LEU A 48 12.60 -15.99 -2.93
C LEU A 48 11.92 -15.43 -1.69
N VAL A 49 12.40 -14.29 -1.20
CA VAL A 49 11.76 -13.56 -0.08
C VAL A 49 11.05 -12.33 -0.61
N ILE A 50 9.77 -12.20 -0.31
CA ILE A 50 8.93 -11.08 -0.71
C ILE A 50 8.58 -10.27 0.53
N LEU A 51 8.93 -8.98 0.51
CA LEU A 51 8.73 -8.06 1.61
C LEU A 51 7.61 -7.07 1.30
N GLY A 52 6.68 -6.90 2.23
CA GLY A 52 5.63 -5.90 2.17
C GLY A 52 5.68 -4.92 3.34
N ALA A 53 4.72 -3.99 3.39
CA ALA A 53 4.66 -2.89 4.36
C ALA A 53 4.69 -3.33 5.82
N GLY A 54 4.24 -4.54 6.14
CA GLY A 54 4.32 -5.10 7.50
C GLY A 54 5.75 -5.30 8.01
N VAL A 55 6.73 -5.45 7.11
CA VAL A 55 8.15 -5.54 7.49
C VAL A 55 8.69 -4.16 7.90
N ASP A 56 8.36 -3.11 7.13
CA ASP A 56 8.72 -1.74 7.48
C ASP A 56 8.01 -1.27 8.76
N ALA A 57 6.76 -1.66 8.95
CA ALA A 57 6.02 -1.39 10.17
C ALA A 57 6.68 -2.03 11.41
N ALA A 58 7.29 -3.20 11.27
CA ALA A 58 8.01 -3.85 12.35
C ALA A 58 9.29 -3.10 12.79
N VAL A 59 9.80 -2.19 11.96
CA VAL A 59 10.96 -1.34 12.28
C VAL A 59 10.58 0.14 12.51
N GLY A 60 9.28 0.46 12.59
CA GLY A 60 8.78 1.76 13.03
C GLY A 60 8.11 2.62 11.96
N LEU A 61 8.00 2.17 10.71
CA LEU A 61 7.29 2.93 9.67
C LEU A 61 5.77 2.73 9.76
N PRO A 62 4.98 3.67 9.24
CA PRO A 62 3.53 3.52 9.21
C PRO A 62 3.11 2.42 8.23
N THR A 63 2.06 1.70 8.59
CA THR A 63 1.35 0.81 7.65
C THR A 63 0.62 1.64 6.58
N SER A 64 0.21 1.03 5.48
CA SER A 64 -0.58 1.70 4.43
C SER A 64 -1.82 2.41 5.01
N ALA A 65 -2.50 1.81 5.98
CA ALA A 65 -3.68 2.39 6.61
C ALA A 65 -3.36 3.64 7.47
N GLN A 66 -2.18 3.66 8.10
CA GLN A 66 -1.73 4.78 8.94
C GLN A 66 -1.11 5.92 8.13
N LEU A 67 -0.70 5.66 6.88
CA LEU A 67 0.14 6.57 6.10
C LEU A 67 -0.45 7.98 5.96
N ILE A 68 -1.72 8.11 5.57
CA ILE A 68 -2.35 9.41 5.35
C ILE A 68 -2.60 10.18 6.65
N PRO A 69 -3.15 9.58 7.71
CA PRO A 69 -3.22 10.24 9.02
C PRO A 69 -1.85 10.75 9.49
N SER A 70 -0.84 9.91 9.40
CA SER A 70 0.51 10.28 9.83
C SER A 70 1.12 11.40 8.98
N ILE A 71 0.83 11.46 7.67
CA ILE A 71 1.22 12.61 6.83
C ILE A 71 0.54 13.89 7.30
N VAL A 72 -0.76 13.84 7.63
CA VAL A 72 -1.50 15.01 8.14
C VAL A 72 -0.86 15.52 9.43
N ASP A 73 -0.56 14.64 10.37
CA ASP A 73 0.08 14.99 11.64
C ASP A 73 1.51 15.53 11.41
N TRP A 74 2.27 14.91 10.53
CA TRP A 74 3.63 15.38 10.20
C TRP A 74 3.63 16.78 9.54
N LEU A 75 2.65 17.06 8.68
CA LEU A 75 2.51 18.39 8.06
C LEU A 75 2.22 19.50 9.09
N GLU A 76 1.84 19.18 10.33
CA GLU A 76 1.73 20.13 11.43
C GLU A 76 3.06 20.38 12.16
N THR A 77 4.09 19.59 11.92
CA THR A 77 5.44 19.80 12.48
C THR A 77 6.14 21.01 11.81
N GLU A 78 7.25 21.46 12.37
CA GLU A 78 8.04 22.56 11.76
C GLU A 78 8.62 22.17 10.40
N GLU A 79 9.11 20.94 10.26
CA GLU A 79 9.66 20.41 9.00
C GLU A 79 8.56 20.25 7.95
N GLY A 80 7.46 19.59 8.29
CA GLY A 80 6.34 19.36 7.38
C GLY A 80 5.72 20.68 6.88
N LYS A 81 5.56 21.67 7.78
CA LYS A 81 5.10 23.01 7.41
C LYS A 81 6.03 23.71 6.42
N ALA A 82 7.33 23.64 6.66
CA ALA A 82 8.32 24.26 5.76
C ALA A 82 8.28 23.64 4.35
N ILE A 83 8.11 22.32 4.27
CA ILE A 83 7.98 21.59 3.00
C ILE A 83 6.64 21.93 2.30
N ASP A 84 5.52 21.94 3.03
CA ASP A 84 4.21 22.33 2.49
C ASP A 84 4.25 23.73 1.90
N GLU A 85 4.80 24.70 2.63
CA GLU A 85 4.95 26.08 2.18
C GLU A 85 5.83 26.19 0.93
N ALA A 86 6.96 25.49 0.89
CA ALA A 86 7.87 25.48 -0.25
C ALA A 86 7.19 24.93 -1.51
N LEU A 87 6.50 23.79 -1.39
CA LEU A 87 5.75 23.19 -2.49
C LEU A 87 4.61 24.07 -2.97
N ARG A 88 3.83 24.68 -2.07
CA ARG A 88 2.74 25.61 -2.44
C ARG A 88 3.23 26.87 -3.12
N LYS A 89 4.38 27.38 -2.69
CA LYS A 89 5.05 28.53 -3.34
C LYS A 89 5.43 28.19 -4.78
N GLN A 90 5.98 26.98 -5.00
CA GLN A 90 6.39 26.51 -6.32
C GLN A 90 5.19 26.19 -7.22
N LEU A 91 4.19 25.49 -6.69
CA LEU A 91 3.03 25.02 -7.44
C LEU A 91 1.87 26.04 -7.53
N ARG A 92 2.08 27.27 -7.28
CA ARG A 92 1.14 28.42 -7.28
C ARG A 92 -0.33 28.09 -7.56
N ARG A 93 -1.25 28.52 -6.70
CA ARG A 93 -2.70 28.29 -6.78
C ARG A 93 -3.08 26.81 -6.63
N LEU A 94 -2.29 26.03 -5.90
CA LEU A 94 -2.66 24.68 -5.51
C LEU A 94 -3.83 24.74 -4.51
N SER A 95 -4.94 24.06 -4.83
CA SER A 95 -6.13 23.98 -3.96
C SER A 95 -6.15 22.75 -3.07
N PHE A 96 -5.38 21.71 -3.41
CA PHE A 96 -5.36 20.47 -2.65
C PHE A 96 -4.74 20.65 -1.27
N ARG A 97 -5.35 19.99 -0.26
CA ARG A 97 -4.86 19.93 1.12
C ARG A 97 -5.20 18.55 1.69
N PHE A 98 -4.26 17.89 2.36
CA PHE A 98 -4.47 16.56 2.94
C PHE A 98 -5.51 16.56 4.05
N ASP A 99 -5.51 17.56 4.95
CA ASP A 99 -6.51 17.71 6.01
C ASP A 99 -7.94 17.80 5.44
N LYS A 100 -8.15 18.65 4.44
CA LYS A 100 -9.45 18.77 3.76
C LYS A 100 -9.80 17.55 2.93
N PHE A 101 -8.81 16.89 2.33
CA PHE A 101 -9.05 15.67 1.57
C PHE A 101 -9.63 14.56 2.45
N VAL A 102 -9.12 14.38 3.65
CA VAL A 102 -9.66 13.43 4.62
C VAL A 102 -11.08 13.81 5.03
N ASP A 103 -11.33 15.08 5.37
CA ASP A 103 -12.66 15.57 5.74
C ASP A 103 -13.66 15.45 4.57
N ASP A 104 -13.27 15.85 3.35
CA ASP A 104 -14.10 15.71 2.14
C ASP A 104 -14.38 14.22 1.80
N ALA A 105 -13.44 13.32 2.09
CA ALA A 105 -13.63 11.89 1.93
C ALA A 105 -14.67 11.38 2.94
N ILE A 106 -14.52 11.74 4.22
CA ILE A 106 -15.46 11.39 5.29
C ILE A 106 -16.87 11.91 4.98
N ASP A 107 -17.00 13.16 4.53
CA ASP A 107 -18.30 13.75 4.16
C ASP A 107 -18.97 13.04 2.98
N ARG A 108 -18.20 12.60 2.00
CA ARG A 108 -18.72 11.78 0.88
C ARG A 108 -19.19 10.42 1.35
N LEU A 109 -18.38 9.78 2.19
CA LEU A 109 -18.69 8.46 2.72
C LEU A 109 -19.90 8.47 3.64
N ALA A 110 -20.07 9.51 4.45
CA ALA A 110 -21.28 9.68 5.25
C ALA A 110 -22.55 9.77 4.39
N LYS A 111 -22.45 10.24 3.13
CA LYS A 111 -23.57 10.25 2.17
C LYS A 111 -23.80 8.90 1.51
N ASP A 112 -22.73 8.12 1.28
CA ASP A 112 -22.79 6.81 0.62
C ASP A 112 -22.92 5.63 1.62
N LEU A 113 -23.07 5.93 2.90
CA LEU A 113 -23.13 4.95 3.99
C LEU A 113 -24.21 3.88 3.80
N ASP A 114 -25.33 4.24 3.19
CA ASP A 114 -26.46 3.34 2.91
C ASP A 114 -26.08 2.08 2.11
N ARG A 115 -25.01 2.18 1.31
CA ARG A 115 -24.57 1.11 0.42
C ARG A 115 -23.78 0.01 1.14
N GLU A 116 -22.90 0.39 2.06
CA GLU A 116 -21.98 -0.54 2.71
C GLU A 116 -22.41 -0.92 4.15
N ARG A 117 -23.42 -0.23 4.68
CA ARG A 117 -23.90 -0.36 6.05
C ARG A 117 -24.17 -1.81 6.48
N ASP A 118 -24.92 -2.57 5.66
CA ASP A 118 -25.36 -3.92 6.04
C ASP A 118 -24.16 -4.88 6.09
N THR A 119 -23.16 -4.67 5.26
CA THR A 119 -21.91 -5.44 5.27
C THR A 119 -21.10 -5.14 6.51
N ILE A 120 -20.94 -3.86 6.87
CA ILE A 120 -20.21 -3.44 8.06
C ILE A 120 -20.89 -3.96 9.32
N CYS A 121 -22.22 -3.78 9.45
CA CYS A 121 -22.98 -4.28 10.60
C CYS A 121 -22.82 -5.79 10.79
N ARG A 122 -22.88 -6.55 9.72
CA ARG A 122 -22.70 -8.00 9.77
C ARG A 122 -21.29 -8.36 10.24
N ASN A 123 -20.28 -7.78 9.61
CA ASN A 123 -18.88 -8.07 9.92
C ASN A 123 -18.51 -7.69 11.36
N VAL A 124 -18.97 -6.52 11.83
CA VAL A 124 -18.74 -6.07 13.21
C VAL A 124 -19.46 -6.98 14.22
N ARG A 125 -20.70 -7.43 13.95
CA ARG A 125 -21.38 -8.41 14.82
C ARG A 125 -20.64 -9.72 14.89
N GLU A 126 -20.24 -10.26 13.75
CA GLU A 126 -19.45 -11.50 13.71
C GLU A 126 -18.14 -11.36 14.50
N GLU A 127 -17.48 -10.22 14.44
CA GLU A 127 -16.27 -9.94 15.21
C GLU A 127 -16.56 -9.87 16.73
N LEU A 128 -17.63 -9.17 17.13
CA LEU A 128 -18.06 -9.10 18.54
C LEU A 128 -18.39 -10.46 19.14
N GLU A 129 -18.96 -11.37 18.34
CA GLU A 129 -19.33 -12.73 18.78
C GLU A 129 -18.13 -13.69 18.82
N ARG A 130 -17.23 -13.60 17.85
CA ARG A 130 -16.14 -14.58 17.68
C ARG A 130 -14.87 -14.21 18.42
N ASN A 131 -14.56 -12.92 18.53
CA ASN A 131 -13.30 -12.45 19.08
C ASN A 131 -13.40 -12.26 20.59
N ILE A 132 -12.91 -13.27 21.33
CA ILE A 132 -12.91 -13.25 22.81
C ILE A 132 -11.84 -12.29 23.40
N HIS A 133 -10.87 -11.85 22.58
CA HIS A 133 -9.76 -11.00 23.01
C HIS A 133 -10.05 -9.51 22.93
N LEU A 134 -11.25 -9.12 22.44
CA LEU A 134 -11.66 -7.72 22.42
C LEU A 134 -11.73 -7.15 23.83
N ASP A 135 -11.12 -6.00 24.03
CA ASP A 135 -11.26 -5.24 25.26
C ASP A 135 -12.65 -4.54 25.38
N GLU A 136 -12.90 -3.93 26.53
CA GLU A 136 -14.20 -3.29 26.80
C GLU A 136 -14.46 -2.08 25.87
N SER A 137 -13.43 -1.30 25.56
CA SER A 137 -13.52 -0.15 24.65
C SER A 137 -13.85 -0.58 23.23
N GLN A 138 -13.18 -1.62 22.73
CA GLN A 138 -13.45 -2.20 21.40
C GLN A 138 -14.87 -2.76 21.32
N ARG A 139 -15.35 -3.44 22.37
CA ARG A 139 -16.73 -3.95 22.44
C ARG A 139 -17.77 -2.84 22.42
N LYS A 140 -17.54 -1.75 23.19
CA LYS A 140 -18.42 -0.57 23.20
C LYS A 140 -18.44 0.11 21.84
N MET A 141 -17.28 0.30 21.20
CA MET A 141 -17.19 0.85 19.86
C MET A 141 -17.96 0.00 18.84
N GLY A 142 -17.78 -1.31 18.86
CA GLY A 142 -18.52 -2.23 17.98
C GLY A 142 -20.02 -2.19 18.20
N SER A 143 -20.47 -2.15 19.44
CA SER A 143 -21.88 -2.02 19.79
C SER A 143 -22.46 -0.69 19.31
N LEU A 144 -21.72 0.41 19.45
CA LEU A 144 -22.12 1.71 18.94
C LEU A 144 -22.29 1.70 17.42
N ILE A 145 -21.31 1.17 16.69
CA ILE A 145 -21.35 1.09 15.22
C ILE A 145 -22.60 0.31 14.76
N VAL A 146 -22.82 -0.86 15.35
CA VAL A 146 -23.98 -1.70 15.00
C VAL A 146 -25.30 -0.98 15.28
N ARG A 147 -25.44 -0.33 16.46
CA ARG A 147 -26.66 0.38 16.84
C ARG A 147 -26.92 1.59 15.95
N ILE A 148 -25.92 2.44 15.73
CA ILE A 148 -26.05 3.61 14.85
C ILE A 148 -26.45 3.20 13.44
N PHE A 149 -25.83 2.18 12.88
CA PHE A 149 -26.14 1.72 11.52
C PHE A 149 -27.50 1.04 11.42
N GLN A 150 -27.96 0.37 12.47
CA GLN A 150 -29.32 -0.15 12.55
C GLN A 150 -30.36 0.97 12.62
N LYS A 151 -30.10 1.99 13.44
CA LYS A 151 -30.99 3.15 13.57
C LYS A 151 -31.20 3.90 12.27
N ILE A 152 -30.20 3.97 11.39
CA ILE A 152 -30.37 4.53 10.05
C ILE A 152 -31.49 3.80 9.28
N THR A 153 -31.60 2.49 9.45
CA THR A 153 -32.67 1.72 8.81
C THR A 153 -34.03 1.98 9.45
N GLU A 154 -34.08 2.05 10.76
CA GLU A 154 -35.30 2.30 11.53
C GLU A 154 -35.81 3.73 11.35
N VAL A 155 -34.92 4.71 11.22
CA VAL A 155 -35.22 6.13 11.03
C VAL A 155 -35.86 6.40 9.66
N LYS A 156 -35.61 5.59 8.66
CA LYS A 156 -36.48 5.58 7.46
C LYS A 156 -37.95 5.34 7.85
N ASN A 157 -38.21 4.83 9.06
CA ASN A 157 -39.53 4.62 9.65
C ASN A 157 -39.87 5.58 10.81
N GLY A 158 -39.03 6.61 11.12
CA GLY A 158 -39.34 7.66 12.11
C GLY A 158 -38.87 7.40 13.54
N ALA A 159 -37.91 6.51 13.78
CA ALA A 159 -37.42 6.20 15.13
C ALA A 159 -36.38 7.21 15.66
N ALA A 160 -36.50 7.61 16.93
CA ALA A 160 -35.49 8.39 17.66
C ALA A 160 -34.36 7.49 18.20
N ILE A 161 -33.23 8.09 18.53
CA ILE A 161 -32.17 7.42 19.31
C ILE A 161 -32.73 7.08 20.71
N ASP A 162 -32.52 5.84 21.16
CA ASP A 162 -32.92 5.41 22.50
C ASP A 162 -31.86 5.79 23.54
N GLU A 163 -32.26 5.82 24.82
CA GLU A 163 -31.42 6.24 25.95
C GLU A 163 -30.13 5.41 26.09
N GLU A 164 -30.20 4.10 25.79
CA GLU A 164 -29.04 3.21 25.83
C GLU A 164 -28.02 3.55 24.70
N THR A 165 -28.50 3.94 23.54
CA THR A 165 -27.65 4.41 22.44
C THR A 165 -27.05 5.78 22.74
N GLU A 166 -27.79 6.70 23.39
CA GLU A 166 -27.24 7.99 23.84
C GLU A 166 -26.12 7.82 24.85
N GLU A 167 -26.30 6.93 25.84
CA GLU A 167 -25.28 6.63 26.82
C GLU A 167 -24.02 6.08 26.15
N LEU A 168 -24.17 5.16 25.21
CA LEU A 168 -23.06 4.58 24.46
C LEU A 168 -22.33 5.63 23.60
N ILE A 169 -23.06 6.58 23.01
CA ILE A 169 -22.45 7.72 22.29
C ILE A 169 -21.59 8.55 23.25
N ARG A 170 -22.10 8.91 24.43
CA ARG A 170 -21.33 9.68 25.42
C ARG A 170 -20.07 8.96 25.87
N GLU A 171 -20.18 7.66 26.14
CA GLU A 171 -19.06 6.85 26.60
C GLU A 171 -17.95 6.67 25.54
N VAL A 172 -18.33 6.43 24.31
CA VAL A 172 -17.37 6.09 23.24
C VAL A 172 -16.80 7.34 22.57
N THR A 173 -17.62 8.38 22.36
CA THR A 173 -17.22 9.55 21.58
C THR A 173 -16.94 10.79 22.43
N GLY A 174 -17.36 10.78 23.71
CA GLY A 174 -17.33 11.96 24.58
C GLY A 174 -18.30 13.06 24.17
N MET A 175 -19.17 12.82 23.18
CA MET A 175 -20.15 13.79 22.69
C MET A 175 -21.49 13.60 23.39
N ASP A 176 -22.17 14.71 23.71
CA ASP A 176 -23.55 14.68 24.21
C ASP A 176 -24.50 14.89 23.00
N PRO A 177 -25.31 13.89 22.64
CA PRO A 177 -26.24 14.03 21.53
C PRO A 177 -27.34 15.03 21.92
N THR A 178 -27.29 16.24 21.38
CA THR A 178 -28.27 17.31 21.62
C THR A 178 -29.53 17.15 20.78
N ASP A 179 -29.49 16.33 19.75
CA ASP A 179 -30.59 16.03 18.86
C ASP A 179 -30.75 14.50 18.76
N ASN A 180 -31.85 13.99 19.26
CA ASN A 180 -32.16 12.57 19.28
C ASN A 180 -32.63 12.06 17.90
N THR A 181 -32.59 12.90 16.87
CA THR A 181 -32.96 12.52 15.51
C THR A 181 -31.71 12.30 14.66
N ILE A 182 -31.70 11.23 13.88
CA ILE A 182 -30.62 10.90 12.95
C ILE A 182 -30.85 11.57 11.59
N ILE A 183 -32.10 11.79 11.22
CA ILE A 183 -32.50 12.41 9.93
C ILE A 183 -33.34 13.64 10.18
N ASP A 184 -33.01 14.75 9.53
CA ASP A 184 -33.86 15.92 9.41
C ASP A 184 -34.84 15.68 8.25
N PHE A 185 -36.09 15.31 8.61
CA PHE A 185 -37.14 15.05 7.61
C PHE A 185 -37.53 16.28 6.81
N THR A 186 -37.28 17.51 7.33
CA THR A 186 -37.60 18.73 6.61
C THR A 186 -36.61 19.00 5.47
N LYS A 187 -35.37 18.51 5.59
CA LYS A 187 -34.30 18.68 4.61
C LYS A 187 -33.95 17.39 3.89
N LEU A 188 -34.54 16.25 4.25
CA LEU A 188 -34.18 14.90 3.79
C LEU A 188 -32.67 14.62 3.91
N ASN A 189 -32.07 15.04 5.03
CA ASN A 189 -30.64 14.94 5.26
C ASN A 189 -30.34 14.43 6.69
N TYR A 190 -29.15 13.89 6.90
CA TYR A 190 -28.69 13.53 8.23
C TYR A 190 -28.49 14.76 9.10
N THR A 191 -28.81 14.64 10.42
CA THR A 191 -28.55 15.70 11.39
C THR A 191 -27.07 15.92 11.60
N ASP A 192 -26.68 17.11 12.09
CA ASP A 192 -25.27 17.40 12.41
C ASP A 192 -24.74 16.50 13.52
N THR A 193 -25.59 16.15 14.50
CA THR A 193 -25.25 15.19 15.55
C THR A 193 -24.86 13.83 14.96
N PHE A 194 -25.66 13.31 14.05
CA PHE A 194 -25.37 12.04 13.37
C PHE A 194 -24.08 12.12 12.55
N LYS A 195 -23.89 13.19 11.78
CA LYS A 195 -22.65 13.41 11.00
C LYS A 195 -21.40 13.45 11.89
N ASN A 196 -21.49 14.11 13.04
CA ASN A 196 -20.39 14.19 14.00
C ASN A 196 -20.04 12.81 14.57
N ILE A 197 -21.04 11.98 14.91
CA ILE A 197 -20.82 10.62 15.40
C ILE A 197 -20.14 9.77 14.33
N ILE A 198 -20.65 9.77 13.10
CA ILE A 198 -20.04 9.03 11.98
C ILE A 198 -18.63 9.54 11.69
N THR A 199 -18.42 10.85 11.68
CA THR A 199 -17.10 11.46 11.52
C THR A 199 -16.13 10.98 12.60
N HIS A 200 -16.57 10.90 13.85
CA HIS A 200 -15.74 10.38 14.94
C HIS A 200 -15.37 8.90 14.70
N ILE A 201 -16.33 8.04 14.37
CA ILE A 201 -16.09 6.62 14.08
C ILE A 201 -15.09 6.47 12.90
N LEU A 202 -15.29 7.23 11.82
CA LEU A 202 -14.43 7.20 10.64
C LEU A 202 -13.01 7.69 10.95
N ARG A 203 -12.86 8.79 11.70
CA ARG A 203 -11.54 9.27 12.14
C ARG A 203 -10.85 8.26 13.07
N SER A 204 -11.59 7.68 14.02
CA SER A 204 -11.05 6.64 14.90
C SER A 204 -10.57 5.42 14.10
N SER A 205 -11.26 5.05 13.02
CA SER A 205 -10.84 3.94 12.14
C SER A 205 -9.57 4.22 11.35
N LEU A 206 -9.24 5.50 11.12
CA LEU A 206 -7.99 5.91 10.49
C LEU A 206 -6.80 5.85 11.46
N HIS A 207 -7.01 6.28 12.70
CA HIS A 207 -5.93 6.35 13.71
C HIS A 207 -5.66 4.99 14.38
N ASP A 208 -6.67 4.13 14.48
CA ASP A 208 -6.58 2.81 15.14
C ASP A 208 -6.95 1.68 14.16
N SER A 209 -6.16 1.57 13.09
CA SER A 209 -6.35 0.55 12.05
C SER A 209 -6.09 -0.89 12.55
N ASP A 210 -5.37 -1.06 13.66
CA ASP A 210 -5.12 -2.35 14.28
C ASP A 210 -6.30 -2.85 15.12
N ASN A 211 -7.24 -1.96 15.43
CA ASN A 211 -8.48 -2.30 16.13
C ASN A 211 -9.36 -3.20 15.24
N PRO A 212 -9.66 -4.45 15.67
CA PRO A 212 -10.40 -5.40 14.84
C PRO A 212 -11.79 -4.88 14.40
N ILE A 213 -12.46 -4.12 15.25
CA ILE A 213 -13.77 -3.52 14.98
C ILE A 213 -13.65 -2.40 13.93
N LEU A 214 -12.75 -1.45 14.17
CA LEU A 214 -12.58 -0.29 13.31
C LEU A 214 -12.03 -0.67 11.92
N ARG A 215 -11.28 -1.77 11.84
CA ARG A 215 -10.81 -2.33 10.55
C ARG A 215 -11.95 -2.67 9.60
N HIS A 216 -13.09 -3.14 10.10
CA HIS A 216 -14.26 -3.40 9.26
C HIS A 216 -14.88 -2.12 8.69
N VAL A 217 -14.82 -1.01 9.44
CA VAL A 217 -15.24 0.31 8.95
C VAL A 217 -14.27 0.82 7.90
N TYR A 218 -12.97 0.79 8.21
CA TYR A 218 -11.92 1.23 7.29
C TYR A 218 -11.97 0.50 5.95
N LYS A 219 -11.96 -0.84 5.95
CA LYS A 219 -11.97 -1.65 4.72
C LYS A 219 -13.18 -1.41 3.81
N ASN A 220 -14.33 -1.09 4.39
CA ASN A 220 -15.57 -0.96 3.62
C ASN A 220 -15.91 0.50 3.25
N LEU A 221 -15.43 1.47 4.02
CA LEU A 221 -15.79 2.88 3.80
C LEU A 221 -14.59 3.77 3.45
N LEU A 222 -13.40 3.51 4.00
CA LEU A 222 -12.27 4.44 3.96
C LEU A 222 -11.04 3.84 3.29
N ASP A 223 -11.19 3.22 2.15
CA ASP A 223 -10.01 2.89 1.34
C ASP A 223 -9.42 4.20 0.77
N ILE A 224 -8.67 4.92 1.64
CA ILE A 224 -8.03 6.20 1.29
C ILE A 224 -7.03 6.03 0.15
N GLU A 225 -6.41 4.87 0.04
CA GLU A 225 -5.53 4.55 -1.09
C GLU A 225 -6.31 4.64 -2.40
N GLN A 226 -7.51 4.06 -2.46
CA GLN A 226 -8.36 4.17 -3.66
C GLN A 226 -8.82 5.60 -3.93
N LEU A 227 -9.10 6.38 -2.88
CA LEU A 227 -9.49 7.78 -3.04
C LEU A 227 -8.33 8.64 -3.59
N LEU A 228 -7.10 8.35 -3.20
CA LEU A 228 -5.91 9.03 -3.75
C LEU A 228 -5.63 8.66 -5.21
N VAL A 229 -5.95 7.44 -5.62
CA VAL A 229 -5.71 6.93 -6.98
C VAL A 229 -6.27 7.89 -8.05
N GLN A 230 -7.44 8.50 -7.81
CA GLN A 230 -8.03 9.46 -8.75
C GLN A 230 -7.12 10.67 -9.04
N TYR A 231 -6.31 11.10 -8.07
CA TYR A 231 -5.38 12.22 -8.25
C TYR A 231 -4.16 11.80 -9.05
N PHE A 232 -3.69 10.56 -8.90
CA PHE A 232 -2.61 10.00 -9.73
C PHE A 232 -3.06 9.83 -11.18
N TYR A 233 -4.28 9.35 -11.43
CA TYR A 233 -4.82 9.31 -12.79
C TYR A 233 -5.07 10.70 -13.38
N GLY A 234 -5.37 11.68 -12.55
CA GLY A 234 -5.54 13.08 -12.97
C GLY A 234 -4.34 13.65 -13.71
N PHE A 235 -3.13 13.16 -13.41
CA PHE A 235 -1.90 13.54 -14.11
C PHE A 235 -2.00 13.32 -15.63
N PHE A 236 -2.54 12.18 -16.07
CA PHE A 236 -2.64 11.82 -17.49
C PHE A 236 -3.68 12.63 -18.26
N THR A 237 -4.47 13.47 -17.61
CA THR A 237 -5.42 14.36 -18.30
C THR A 237 -4.75 15.57 -18.93
N GLY A 238 -3.49 15.85 -18.64
CA GLY A 238 -2.73 16.99 -19.14
C GLY A 238 -3.19 18.36 -18.61
N ARG A 239 -4.15 18.39 -17.67
CA ARG A 239 -4.66 19.63 -17.09
C ARG A 239 -3.75 20.14 -15.98
N GLN A 240 -3.27 21.36 -16.07
CA GLN A 240 -2.32 21.95 -15.10
C GLN A 240 -2.74 21.85 -13.62
N PRO A 241 -3.99 22.09 -13.21
CA PRO A 241 -4.37 21.93 -11.80
C PRO A 241 -4.18 20.49 -11.28
N GLN A 242 -4.44 19.50 -12.12
CA GLN A 242 -4.30 18.09 -11.78
C GLN A 242 -2.84 17.66 -11.71
N ILE A 243 -2.00 18.15 -12.64
CA ILE A 243 -0.55 17.95 -12.60
C ILE A 243 0.03 18.51 -11.30
N LYS A 244 -0.37 19.71 -10.89
CA LYS A 244 0.09 20.32 -9.63
C LYS A 244 -0.32 19.52 -8.42
N THR A 245 -1.56 19.01 -8.39
CA THR A 245 -2.04 18.16 -7.30
C THR A 245 -1.24 16.85 -7.23
N TYR A 246 -1.01 16.22 -8.36
CA TYR A 246 -0.19 15.03 -8.46
C TYR A 246 1.24 15.27 -7.93
N LEU A 247 1.90 16.34 -8.39
CA LEU A 247 3.25 16.69 -7.94
C LEU A 247 3.30 16.93 -6.43
N TYR A 248 2.33 17.65 -5.91
CA TYR A 248 2.25 17.94 -4.48
C TYR A 248 2.11 16.65 -3.67
N ILE A 249 1.13 15.80 -4.02
CA ILE A 249 0.90 14.54 -3.31
C ILE A 249 2.14 13.62 -3.39
N SER A 250 2.74 13.48 -4.57
CA SER A 250 3.91 12.64 -4.76
C SER A 250 5.10 13.11 -3.94
N TRP A 251 5.39 14.41 -3.94
CA TRP A 251 6.51 14.97 -3.20
C TRP A 251 6.28 15.00 -1.68
N VAL A 252 5.06 15.26 -1.21
CA VAL A 252 4.75 15.16 0.24
C VAL A 252 4.85 13.73 0.72
N LEU A 253 4.31 12.77 -0.03
CA LEU A 253 4.42 11.35 0.29
C LEU A 253 5.89 10.91 0.34
N TRP A 254 6.68 11.30 -0.65
CA TRP A 254 8.12 11.00 -0.69
C TRP A 254 8.86 11.61 0.51
N ALA A 255 8.63 12.88 0.79
CA ALA A 255 9.29 13.58 1.89
C ALA A 255 8.97 12.94 3.24
N TYR A 256 7.70 12.59 3.46
CA TYR A 256 7.28 11.92 4.68
C TYR A 256 7.92 10.53 4.83
N LEU A 257 7.98 9.73 3.75
CA LEU A 257 8.62 8.42 3.80
C LEU A 257 10.14 8.51 4.03
N VAL A 258 10.81 9.51 3.43
CA VAL A 258 12.23 9.77 3.70
C VAL A 258 12.45 10.19 5.16
N HIS A 259 11.61 11.08 5.69
CA HIS A 259 11.62 11.44 7.11
C HIS A 259 11.49 10.21 8.01
N CYS A 260 10.50 9.34 7.76
CA CYS A 260 10.32 8.10 8.52
C CYS A 260 11.52 7.16 8.41
N GLU A 261 12.12 7.04 7.23
CA GLU A 261 13.30 6.22 7.03
C GLU A 261 14.51 6.78 7.79
N GLN A 262 14.72 8.09 7.75
CA GLN A 262 15.80 8.75 8.52
C GLN A 262 15.65 8.54 10.02
N GLU A 263 14.44 8.71 10.57
CA GLU A 263 14.14 8.50 11.99
C GLU A 263 14.35 7.04 12.45
N ASN A 264 14.14 6.08 11.56
CA ASN A 264 14.17 4.65 11.89
C ASN A 264 15.40 3.92 11.32
N ASN A 265 16.34 4.62 10.70
CA ASN A 265 17.51 4.00 10.06
C ASN A 265 18.35 3.16 11.04
N ASP A 266 18.50 3.58 12.29
CA ASP A 266 19.27 2.85 13.29
C ASP A 266 18.68 1.47 13.61
N ASN A 267 17.37 1.27 13.43
CA ASN A 267 16.72 -0.02 13.61
C ASN A 267 17.11 -1.06 12.55
N VAL A 268 17.75 -0.62 11.46
CA VAL A 268 18.15 -1.48 10.33
C VAL A 268 19.61 -1.33 9.95
N ASN A 269 20.28 -0.24 10.37
CA ASN A 269 21.65 0.11 9.97
C ASN A 269 22.66 -1.00 10.34
N PRO A 270 23.40 -1.56 9.36
CA PRO A 270 24.38 -2.62 9.62
C PRO A 270 25.54 -2.21 10.55
N ASN A 271 25.77 -0.91 10.71
CA ASN A 271 26.82 -0.39 11.59
C ASN A 271 26.35 -0.25 13.05
N VAL A 272 25.05 -0.38 13.32
CA VAL A 272 24.47 -0.39 14.66
C VAL A 272 24.25 -1.85 15.06
N ASN A 273 25.05 -2.32 16.01
CA ASN A 273 24.97 -3.70 16.47
C ASN A 273 24.19 -3.77 17.78
N ASP A 274 22.87 -3.70 17.68
CA ASP A 274 21.95 -3.89 18.79
C ASP A 274 20.97 -5.05 18.54
N ASP A 275 20.27 -5.44 19.61
CA ASP A 275 19.35 -6.57 19.56
C ASP A 275 18.15 -6.29 18.63
N VAL A 276 17.71 -5.03 18.49
CA VAL A 276 16.57 -4.65 17.65
C VAL A 276 16.94 -4.82 16.20
N ASN A 277 18.08 -4.29 15.77
CA ASN A 277 18.58 -4.41 14.41
C ASN A 277 18.80 -5.88 14.00
N LEU A 278 19.47 -6.66 14.85
CA LEU A 278 19.74 -8.07 14.56
C LEU A 278 18.48 -8.94 14.49
N ARG A 279 17.45 -8.60 15.25
CA ARG A 279 16.16 -9.31 15.26
C ARG A 279 15.21 -8.83 14.17
N SER A 280 15.43 -7.65 13.60
CA SER A 280 14.60 -7.17 12.48
C SER A 280 14.66 -8.16 11.32
N VAL A 281 13.60 -8.20 10.50
CA VAL A 281 13.58 -9.01 9.27
C VAL A 281 14.81 -8.71 8.41
N TYR A 282 15.14 -7.44 8.26
CA TYR A 282 16.31 -6.99 7.49
C TYR A 282 17.64 -7.50 8.06
N GLY A 283 17.80 -7.47 9.38
CA GLY A 283 18.98 -8.01 10.06
C GLY A 283 19.15 -9.52 9.84
N GLN A 284 18.02 -10.26 9.86
CA GLN A 284 18.01 -11.71 9.66
C GLN A 284 18.25 -12.14 8.21
N LEU A 285 17.94 -11.26 7.22
CA LEU A 285 18.22 -11.50 5.80
C LEU A 285 19.66 -11.17 5.41
N ARG A 286 20.36 -10.39 6.22
CA ARG A 286 21.71 -9.91 5.91
C ARG A 286 22.71 -11.07 5.78
N GLY A 287 23.54 -11.01 4.71
CA GLY A 287 24.57 -12.02 4.45
C GLY A 287 24.04 -13.37 3.99
N LYS A 288 22.78 -13.46 3.55
CA LYS A 288 22.21 -14.65 2.95
C LYS A 288 22.36 -14.59 1.43
N ASP A 289 23.42 -15.18 0.89
CA ASP A 289 23.75 -15.13 -0.54
C ASP A 289 22.87 -16.09 -1.39
N ASP A 290 22.19 -17.03 -0.76
CA ASP A 290 21.35 -18.06 -1.39
C ASP A 290 19.87 -17.64 -1.55
N ILE A 291 19.53 -16.41 -1.14
CA ILE A 291 18.18 -15.86 -1.28
C ILE A 291 18.14 -14.70 -2.28
N GLN A 292 17.01 -14.57 -2.96
CA GLN A 292 16.66 -13.37 -3.72
C GLN A 292 15.59 -12.59 -2.94
N VAL A 293 15.77 -11.27 -2.82
CA VAL A 293 14.80 -10.40 -2.17
C VAL A 293 14.04 -9.59 -3.22
N VAL A 294 12.71 -9.56 -3.10
CA VAL A 294 11.81 -8.65 -3.81
C VAL A 294 11.07 -7.84 -2.75
N THR A 295 11.10 -6.54 -2.83
CA THR A 295 10.38 -5.67 -1.91
C THR A 295 9.31 -4.84 -2.61
N PHE A 296 8.17 -4.70 -1.95
CA PHE A 296 7.10 -3.77 -2.33
C PHE A 296 7.22 -2.44 -1.59
N ASN A 297 8.13 -2.38 -0.60
CA ASN A 297 8.44 -1.19 0.17
C ASN A 297 9.32 -0.26 -0.66
N TYR A 298 9.28 1.03 -0.33
CA TYR A 298 10.04 2.07 -1.02
C TYR A 298 11.37 2.38 -0.34
N THR A 299 11.51 1.99 0.94
CA THR A 299 12.66 2.27 1.80
C THR A 299 13.92 1.55 1.32
N THR A 300 15.09 2.12 1.60
CA THR A 300 16.37 1.50 1.23
C THR A 300 16.76 0.31 2.11
N PHE A 301 15.97 -0.01 3.11
CA PHE A 301 16.24 -1.07 4.08
C PHE A 301 16.48 -2.45 3.42
N ALA A 302 15.71 -2.76 2.38
CA ALA A 302 15.92 -4.00 1.65
C ALA A 302 17.30 -4.07 0.96
N ALA A 303 17.80 -2.94 0.42
CA ALA A 303 19.14 -2.86 -0.17
C ALA A 303 20.26 -2.97 0.87
N GLN A 304 20.03 -2.45 2.08
CA GLN A 304 20.98 -2.61 3.20
C GLN A 304 21.09 -4.08 3.65
N ALA A 305 20.01 -4.85 3.53
CA ALA A 305 19.99 -6.27 3.87
C ALA A 305 20.50 -7.16 2.71
N SER A 306 20.10 -6.86 1.48
CA SER A 306 20.45 -7.58 0.26
C SER A 306 20.69 -6.58 -0.88
N PRO A 307 21.95 -6.31 -1.26
CA PRO A 307 22.26 -5.35 -2.33
C PRO A 307 21.65 -5.68 -3.70
N SER A 308 21.24 -6.93 -3.91
CA SER A 308 20.55 -7.37 -5.13
C SER A 308 19.02 -7.31 -5.05
N ALA A 309 18.47 -6.71 -4.00
CA ALA A 309 17.02 -6.58 -3.82
C ALA A 309 16.34 -5.89 -5.01
N LEU A 310 15.19 -6.43 -5.42
CA LEU A 310 14.38 -5.88 -6.50
C LEU A 310 13.24 -5.04 -5.91
N TYR A 311 13.17 -3.78 -6.27
CA TYR A 311 12.16 -2.83 -5.79
C TYR A 311 10.96 -2.79 -6.73
N PHE A 312 9.95 -3.60 -6.45
CA PHE A 312 8.80 -3.80 -7.35
C PHE A 312 8.00 -2.52 -7.62
N ASN A 313 7.90 -1.67 -6.62
CA ASN A 313 7.18 -0.39 -6.69
C ASN A 313 8.10 0.84 -6.83
N GLY A 314 9.40 0.64 -7.03
CA GLY A 314 10.40 1.73 -7.04
C GLY A 314 10.97 2.01 -5.65
N THR A 315 11.80 3.03 -5.55
CA THR A 315 12.59 3.36 -4.35
C THR A 315 12.56 4.87 -4.07
N LEU A 316 12.85 5.24 -2.83
CA LEU A 316 12.98 6.65 -2.41
C LEU A 316 14.26 7.32 -2.93
N THR A 317 15.23 6.56 -3.45
CA THR A 317 16.50 7.09 -3.94
C THR A 317 16.44 7.65 -5.35
N GLU A 318 15.31 7.52 -6.04
CA GLU A 318 15.19 7.88 -7.44
C GLU A 318 14.04 8.87 -7.68
N TYR A 319 14.23 9.76 -8.63
CA TYR A 319 13.18 10.57 -9.19
C TYR A 319 13.41 10.77 -10.70
N VAL A 320 12.37 11.04 -11.45
CA VAL A 320 12.41 11.15 -12.91
C VAL A 320 11.85 12.50 -13.35
N ASP A 321 12.54 13.16 -14.27
CA ASP A 321 11.93 14.27 -15.00
C ASP A 321 11.09 13.67 -16.15
N ILE A 322 9.78 13.66 -15.95
CA ILE A 322 8.83 13.03 -16.87
C ILE A 322 8.85 13.69 -18.25
N GLU A 323 9.05 15.00 -18.33
CA GLU A 323 9.06 15.75 -19.60
C GLU A 323 10.31 15.45 -20.41
N ASN A 324 11.46 15.44 -19.75
CA ASN A 324 12.76 15.24 -20.39
C ASN A 324 13.21 13.77 -20.37
N LYS A 325 12.48 12.88 -19.69
CA LYS A 325 12.77 11.44 -19.55
C LYS A 325 14.17 11.16 -18.98
N ASN A 326 14.59 11.97 -18.02
CA ASN A 326 15.86 11.80 -17.34
C ASN A 326 15.64 11.17 -15.98
N ASP A 327 16.32 10.05 -15.73
CA ASP A 327 16.36 9.44 -14.40
C ASP A 327 17.42 10.19 -13.55
N LEU A 328 17.04 10.56 -12.35
CA LEU A 328 17.84 11.32 -11.39
C LEU A 328 17.92 10.51 -10.10
N HIS A 329 19.04 10.64 -9.38
CA HIS A 329 19.28 9.86 -8.16
C HIS A 329 19.64 10.78 -7.00
N PHE A 330 19.30 10.34 -5.79
CA PHE A 330 19.86 10.88 -4.55
C PHE A 330 21.07 10.02 -4.18
N ASP A 331 22.19 10.67 -3.90
CA ASP A 331 23.43 9.97 -3.50
C ASP A 331 23.24 9.26 -2.15
N ASP A 332 22.61 9.95 -1.20
CA ASP A 332 22.27 9.42 0.11
C ASP A 332 21.03 10.14 0.68
N ILE A 333 19.95 9.40 0.87
CA ILE A 333 18.71 9.95 1.45
C ILE A 333 18.78 10.07 2.98
N HIS A 334 19.67 9.34 3.65
CA HIS A 334 19.80 9.39 5.12
C HIS A 334 20.45 10.68 5.61
N SER A 335 21.34 11.26 4.81
CA SER A 335 21.99 12.56 5.09
C SER A 335 21.31 13.74 4.41
N LEU A 336 20.21 13.51 3.68
CA LEU A 336 19.51 14.55 2.93
C LEU A 336 18.76 15.49 3.87
N ASP A 337 19.08 16.78 3.84
CA ASP A 337 18.26 17.82 4.45
C ASP A 337 17.05 18.10 3.59
N LEU A 338 15.89 17.55 4.00
CA LEU A 338 14.61 17.70 3.30
C LEU A 338 14.24 19.17 3.13
N ARG A 339 14.43 20.00 4.15
CA ARG A 339 14.09 21.41 4.09
C ARG A 339 14.88 22.12 3.01
N THR A 340 16.19 21.94 2.96
CA THR A 340 17.07 22.54 1.94
C THR A 340 16.71 22.00 0.55
N PHE A 341 16.43 20.73 0.40
CA PHE A 341 16.00 20.15 -0.87
C PHE A 341 14.74 20.84 -1.43
N PHE A 342 13.69 20.99 -0.62
CA PHE A 342 12.44 21.60 -1.08
C PHE A 342 12.49 23.11 -1.22
N THR A 343 13.33 23.82 -0.48
CA THR A 343 13.42 25.29 -0.56
C THR A 343 14.41 25.78 -1.60
N GLU A 344 15.44 25.00 -1.94
CA GLU A 344 16.53 25.43 -2.80
C GLU A 344 16.69 24.59 -4.07
N ARG A 345 16.78 23.23 -3.92
CA ARG A 345 17.11 22.36 -5.04
C ARG A 345 15.91 22.08 -5.94
N LEU A 346 14.82 21.56 -5.42
CA LEU A 346 13.62 21.25 -6.20
C LEU A 346 13.06 22.46 -6.97
N PRO A 347 13.03 23.71 -6.41
CA PRO A 347 12.62 24.88 -7.16
C PRO A 347 13.48 25.22 -8.38
N GLN A 348 14.74 24.80 -8.43
CA GLN A 348 15.61 24.98 -9.59
C GLN A 348 15.37 23.91 -10.67
N GLU A 349 14.94 22.73 -10.28
CA GLU A 349 14.70 21.59 -11.16
C GLU A 349 13.26 21.57 -11.71
N LEU A 350 12.27 22.10 -10.96
CA LEU A 350 10.84 22.08 -11.33
C LEU A 350 10.42 23.35 -12.07
N SER A 351 10.01 23.22 -13.32
CA SER A 351 9.46 24.30 -14.14
C SER A 351 8.23 23.87 -14.92
N LEU A 352 7.06 24.43 -14.58
CA LEU A 352 5.79 24.13 -15.25
C LEU A 352 5.47 25.11 -16.39
N THR A 353 6.27 26.16 -16.58
CA THR A 353 6.03 27.22 -17.57
C THR A 353 7.37 27.78 -18.06
N GLY A 354 7.39 28.32 -19.26
CA GLY A 354 8.59 28.93 -19.82
C GLY A 354 9.14 28.16 -21.02
N GLU A 355 10.37 28.49 -21.42
CA GLU A 355 11.03 27.87 -22.57
C GLU A 355 11.50 26.42 -22.29
N ARG A 356 11.79 26.12 -21.04
CA ARG A 356 12.17 24.80 -20.59
C ARG A 356 11.18 24.30 -19.55
N ILE A 357 10.38 23.31 -19.91
CA ILE A 357 9.50 22.58 -18.98
C ILE A 357 10.33 21.45 -18.37
N ALA A 358 10.25 21.27 -17.05
CA ALA A 358 10.85 20.16 -16.32
C ALA A 358 9.91 19.75 -15.19
N ILE A 359 9.58 18.47 -15.13
CA ILE A 359 8.59 17.93 -14.19
C ILE A 359 9.21 16.75 -13.42
N PRO A 360 10.09 17.06 -12.44
CA PRO A 360 10.68 16.03 -11.59
C PRO A 360 9.60 15.45 -10.65
N VAL A 361 9.51 14.12 -10.62
CA VAL A 361 8.62 13.37 -9.72
C VAL A 361 9.39 12.22 -9.08
N PRO A 362 9.10 11.87 -7.81
CA PRO A 362 9.68 10.68 -7.21
C PRO A 362 9.40 9.43 -8.04
N SER A 363 10.42 8.60 -8.22
CA SER A 363 10.33 7.37 -9.00
C SER A 363 9.84 6.21 -8.15
N PHE A 364 8.66 6.34 -7.55
CA PHE A 364 7.98 5.22 -6.94
C PHE A 364 6.51 5.17 -7.38
N MET A 365 5.97 3.97 -7.45
CA MET A 365 4.56 3.79 -7.74
C MET A 365 3.78 3.78 -6.44
N PRO A 366 2.89 4.75 -6.23
CA PRO A 366 1.99 4.70 -5.09
C PRO A 366 1.17 3.41 -5.10
N PRO A 367 0.61 3.00 -3.96
CA PRO A 367 -0.21 1.80 -3.87
C PRO A 367 -1.47 1.96 -4.75
N MET A 368 -1.42 1.41 -5.96
CA MET A 368 -2.47 1.51 -6.98
C MET A 368 -2.78 0.15 -7.57
N LYS A 369 -4.06 -0.12 -7.81
CA LYS A 369 -4.53 -1.36 -8.47
C LYS A 369 -4.01 -1.50 -9.91
N LEU A 370 -3.91 -0.39 -10.62
CA LEU A 370 -3.34 -0.33 -11.96
C LEU A 370 -2.03 0.45 -11.90
N LYS A 371 -0.94 -0.24 -12.09
CA LYS A 371 0.41 0.33 -12.10
C LYS A 371 0.64 1.08 -13.41
N THR A 372 0.99 2.35 -13.32
CA THR A 372 1.37 3.15 -14.48
C THR A 372 2.87 3.09 -14.69
N VAL A 373 3.30 2.68 -15.88
CA VAL A 373 4.73 2.62 -16.22
C VAL A 373 5.20 4.02 -16.59
N ILE A 374 5.99 4.63 -15.71
CA ILE A 374 6.55 5.97 -15.90
C ILE A 374 7.98 5.89 -16.50
N SER A 375 8.67 4.78 -16.33
CA SER A 375 10.06 4.57 -16.75
C SER A 375 10.27 3.13 -17.23
N GLU A 376 11.22 2.94 -18.15
CA GLU A 376 11.66 1.63 -18.64
C GLU A 376 12.22 0.75 -17.51
N HIS A 377 12.79 1.38 -16.49
CA HIS A 377 13.33 0.71 -15.31
C HIS A 377 12.31 -0.25 -14.67
N TYR A 378 11.03 0.14 -14.54
CA TYR A 378 9.99 -0.72 -13.99
C TYR A 378 9.74 -1.99 -14.78
N ILE A 379 9.76 -1.90 -16.11
CA ILE A 379 9.57 -3.07 -16.98
C ILE A 379 10.67 -4.10 -16.69
N ASN A 380 11.91 -3.65 -16.57
CA ASN A 380 13.04 -4.51 -16.27
C ASN A 380 12.94 -5.15 -14.87
N VAL A 381 12.58 -4.38 -13.84
CA VAL A 381 12.38 -4.89 -12.48
C VAL A 381 11.25 -5.91 -12.45
N TRP A 382 10.12 -5.64 -13.10
CA TRP A 382 9.00 -6.58 -13.16
C TRP A 382 9.34 -7.87 -13.90
N TYR A 383 10.09 -7.76 -15.01
CA TYR A 383 10.59 -8.92 -15.74
C TYR A 383 11.50 -9.78 -14.82
N ARG A 384 12.49 -9.15 -14.17
CA ARG A 384 13.38 -9.85 -13.22
C ARG A 384 12.63 -10.47 -12.05
N THR A 385 11.62 -9.79 -11.52
CA THR A 385 10.75 -10.32 -10.47
C THR A 385 9.96 -11.53 -10.95
N SER A 386 9.40 -11.46 -12.16
CA SER A 386 8.69 -12.60 -12.77
C SER A 386 9.60 -13.81 -12.95
N GLU A 387 10.84 -13.59 -13.42
CA GLU A 387 11.84 -14.66 -13.54
C GLU A 387 12.21 -15.24 -12.17
N ALA A 388 12.44 -14.39 -11.17
CA ALA A 388 12.74 -14.83 -9.80
C ALA A 388 11.61 -15.69 -9.22
N ILE A 389 10.36 -15.25 -9.37
CA ILE A 389 9.18 -16.02 -8.92
C ILE A 389 9.08 -17.35 -9.67
N ARG A 390 9.27 -17.34 -10.99
CA ARG A 390 9.13 -18.53 -11.84
C ARG A 390 10.14 -19.64 -11.50
N HIS A 391 11.35 -19.25 -11.09
CA HIS A 391 12.44 -20.17 -10.81
C HIS A 391 12.62 -20.51 -9.32
N ALA A 392 11.88 -19.85 -8.43
CA ALA A 392 11.93 -20.14 -7.02
C ALA A 392 11.35 -21.53 -6.71
N SER A 393 12.05 -22.31 -5.90
CA SER A 393 11.53 -23.54 -5.30
C SER A 393 10.75 -23.27 -4.00
N ARG A 394 11.08 -22.15 -3.32
CA ARG A 394 10.37 -21.64 -2.14
C ARG A 394 10.12 -20.15 -2.27
N ILE A 395 8.93 -19.70 -1.92
CA ILE A 395 8.53 -18.30 -1.85
C ILE A 395 8.11 -18.00 -0.42
N LEU A 396 8.88 -17.17 0.27
CA LEU A 396 8.59 -16.71 1.62
C LEU A 396 8.05 -15.27 1.55
N ILE A 397 6.83 -15.05 2.01
CA ILE A 397 6.12 -13.78 1.93
C ILE A 397 5.97 -13.23 3.34
N LEU A 398 6.55 -12.05 3.59
CA LEU A 398 6.66 -11.43 4.90
C LEU A 398 5.96 -10.07 4.90
N GLY A 399 4.95 -9.91 5.75
CA GLY A 399 4.25 -8.64 5.94
C GLY A 399 3.60 -8.06 4.68
N HIS A 400 3.25 -8.91 3.72
CA HIS A 400 2.56 -8.53 2.48
C HIS A 400 1.17 -9.17 2.44
N SER A 401 0.14 -8.36 2.35
CA SER A 401 -1.25 -8.80 2.45
C SER A 401 -1.75 -9.64 1.27
N ILE A 402 -1.00 -9.75 0.19
CA ILE A 402 -1.37 -10.41 -1.09
C ILE A 402 -2.85 -10.12 -1.44
N GLN A 403 -3.14 -8.87 -1.75
CA GLN A 403 -4.50 -8.52 -2.14
C GLN A 403 -4.77 -8.99 -3.58
N ALA A 404 -5.95 -9.54 -3.80
CA ALA A 404 -6.39 -9.97 -5.14
C ALA A 404 -6.39 -8.82 -6.17
N ASP A 405 -6.37 -7.59 -5.70
CA ASP A 405 -6.32 -6.38 -6.52
C ASP A 405 -4.94 -6.10 -7.14
N GLU A 406 -3.86 -6.66 -6.58
CA GLU A 406 -2.53 -6.64 -7.21
C GLU A 406 -2.41 -7.75 -8.26
N ARG A 407 -3.26 -7.71 -9.27
CA ARG A 407 -3.42 -8.79 -10.27
C ARG A 407 -2.11 -9.18 -10.92
N PHE A 408 -1.26 -8.22 -11.22
CA PHE A 408 -0.01 -8.49 -11.94
C PHE A 408 0.93 -9.38 -11.10
N PHE A 409 1.12 -9.04 -9.83
CA PHE A 409 1.92 -9.86 -8.92
C PHE A 409 1.24 -11.19 -8.57
N SER A 410 -0.05 -11.15 -8.31
CA SER A 410 -0.85 -12.34 -8.00
C SER A 410 -0.79 -13.38 -9.14
N ASP A 411 -0.81 -12.92 -10.39
CA ASP A 411 -0.68 -13.79 -11.56
C ASP A 411 0.72 -14.41 -11.66
N MET A 412 1.77 -13.64 -11.34
CA MET A 412 3.14 -14.19 -11.30
C MET A 412 3.26 -15.33 -10.28
N VAL A 413 2.78 -15.12 -9.05
CA VAL A 413 2.84 -16.13 -7.97
C VAL A 413 1.99 -17.36 -8.33
N ARG A 414 0.80 -17.15 -8.90
CA ARG A 414 -0.10 -18.24 -9.30
C ARG A 414 0.50 -19.10 -10.43
N ASN A 415 1.29 -18.51 -11.31
CA ASN A 415 1.91 -19.22 -12.42
C ASN A 415 3.06 -20.16 -11.98
N ASN A 416 3.69 -19.90 -10.83
CA ASN A 416 4.60 -20.89 -10.25
C ASN A 416 3.81 -21.93 -9.44
N ARG A 417 3.59 -23.11 -10.04
CA ARG A 417 2.79 -24.19 -9.44
C ARG A 417 3.60 -25.15 -8.58
N ASP A 418 4.92 -25.08 -8.63
CA ASP A 418 5.81 -26.05 -8.00
C ASP A 418 6.42 -25.50 -6.70
N ALA A 419 6.53 -24.18 -6.54
CA ALA A 419 7.12 -23.58 -5.38
C ALA A 419 6.32 -23.86 -4.09
N GLU A 420 7.03 -24.13 -3.01
CA GLU A 420 6.47 -24.01 -1.66
C GLU A 420 6.21 -22.52 -1.35
N ILE A 421 5.01 -22.18 -0.91
CA ILE A 421 4.65 -20.81 -0.53
C ILE A 421 4.38 -20.76 0.97
N ILE A 422 5.13 -19.91 1.67
CA ILE A 422 4.97 -19.66 3.10
C ILE A 422 4.68 -18.18 3.27
N LEU A 423 3.52 -17.86 3.82
CA LEU A 423 3.12 -16.50 4.15
C LEU A 423 3.11 -16.32 5.66
N ILE A 424 3.84 -15.32 6.15
CA ILE A 424 3.89 -14.98 7.58
C ILE A 424 3.24 -13.63 7.81
N ASP A 425 2.21 -13.60 8.65
CA ASP A 425 1.44 -12.40 8.98
C ASP A 425 0.93 -12.46 10.43
N ARG A 426 0.68 -11.32 11.04
CA ARG A 426 0.08 -11.25 12.39
C ARG A 426 -1.37 -11.71 12.42
N ASP A 427 -2.12 -11.42 11.34
CA ASP A 427 -3.54 -11.72 11.19
C ASP A 427 -3.75 -12.94 10.29
N LEU A 428 -3.78 -14.12 10.91
CA LEU A 428 -3.93 -15.39 10.22
C LEU A 428 -5.20 -15.46 9.37
N ASP A 429 -6.32 -14.94 9.86
CA ASP A 429 -7.61 -15.05 9.18
C ASP A 429 -7.66 -14.17 7.93
N THR A 430 -7.21 -12.92 8.04
CA THR A 430 -7.11 -12.01 6.90
C THR A 430 -6.10 -12.49 5.88
N ALA A 431 -4.92 -12.97 6.31
CA ALA A 431 -3.89 -13.50 5.44
C ALA A 431 -4.38 -14.74 4.68
N CYS A 432 -5.04 -15.67 5.36
CA CYS A 432 -5.66 -16.82 4.73
C CYS A 432 -6.73 -16.45 3.71
N HIS A 433 -7.61 -15.50 4.06
CA HIS A 433 -8.66 -15.04 3.15
C HIS A 433 -8.07 -14.45 1.87
N ASN A 434 -7.14 -13.52 1.99
CA ASN A 434 -6.51 -12.86 0.85
C ASN A 434 -5.75 -13.85 -0.03
N LEU A 435 -4.96 -14.75 0.59
CA LEU A 435 -4.22 -15.77 -0.15
C LEU A 435 -5.14 -16.73 -0.89
N CYS A 436 -6.24 -17.18 -0.26
CA CYS A 436 -7.22 -18.05 -0.90
C CYS A 436 -7.89 -17.36 -2.10
N CYS A 437 -8.26 -16.08 -1.96
CA CYS A 437 -8.82 -15.31 -3.07
C CYS A 437 -7.81 -15.17 -4.22
N THR A 438 -6.55 -14.86 -3.89
CA THR A 438 -5.47 -14.66 -4.88
C THR A 438 -5.10 -15.94 -5.61
N LEU A 439 -4.92 -17.04 -4.90
CA LEU A 439 -4.52 -18.33 -5.48
C LEU A 439 -5.70 -19.22 -5.88
N GLN A 440 -6.94 -18.71 -5.75
CA GLN A 440 -8.18 -19.44 -6.06
C GLN A 440 -8.32 -20.75 -5.28
N LEU A 441 -7.97 -20.72 -3.98
CA LEU A 441 -8.08 -21.86 -3.07
C LEU A 441 -9.43 -21.85 -2.36
N SER A 442 -9.84 -23.04 -1.90
CA SER A 442 -11.00 -23.15 -1.03
C SER A 442 -10.66 -22.72 0.40
N PRO A 443 -11.27 -21.65 0.95
CA PRO A 443 -10.90 -21.11 2.26
C PRO A 443 -11.16 -22.08 3.42
N ASN A 444 -12.08 -23.04 3.25
CA ASN A 444 -12.44 -24.01 4.29
C ASN A 444 -11.68 -25.35 4.18
N ARG A 445 -10.77 -25.47 3.20
CA ARG A 445 -10.05 -26.72 2.95
C ARG A 445 -8.59 -26.62 3.35
N TYR A 446 -8.35 -26.60 4.66
CA TYR A 446 -7.00 -26.53 5.23
C TYR A 446 -6.80 -27.50 6.37
N THR A 447 -5.54 -27.74 6.74
CA THR A 447 -5.13 -28.44 7.95
C THR A 447 -4.51 -27.45 8.91
N SER A 448 -5.04 -27.37 10.14
CA SER A 448 -4.41 -26.60 11.22
C SER A 448 -3.21 -27.34 11.78
N LEU A 449 -2.13 -26.62 11.99
CA LEU A 449 -0.88 -27.15 12.56
C LEU A 449 -0.14 -26.05 13.33
N VAL A 450 0.91 -26.44 14.03
CA VAL A 450 1.84 -25.52 14.69
C VAL A 450 3.21 -25.71 14.04
N LEU A 451 3.78 -24.65 13.49
CA LEU A 451 5.10 -24.61 12.88
C LEU A 451 6.04 -23.72 13.69
N HIS A 452 7.15 -24.25 14.16
CA HIS A 452 8.13 -23.52 14.94
C HIS A 452 7.52 -22.73 16.12
N GLY A 453 6.47 -23.29 16.75
CA GLY A 453 5.75 -22.69 17.86
C GLY A 453 4.62 -21.72 17.45
N CYS A 454 4.45 -21.44 16.16
CA CYS A 454 3.45 -20.51 15.64
C CYS A 454 2.22 -21.26 15.08
N PRO A 455 0.99 -20.78 15.33
CA PRO A 455 -0.21 -21.31 14.69
C PRO A 455 -0.11 -21.17 13.17
N ALA A 456 -0.56 -22.19 12.44
CA ALA A 456 -0.49 -22.17 10.99
C ALA A 456 -1.68 -22.93 10.36
N ARG A 457 -1.99 -22.57 9.11
CA ARG A 457 -2.93 -23.28 8.24
C ARG A 457 -2.25 -23.70 6.95
N LYS A 458 -2.31 -24.98 6.64
CA LYS A 458 -1.75 -25.53 5.41
C LYS A 458 -2.86 -25.84 4.41
N TYR A 459 -2.75 -25.23 3.24
CA TYR A 459 -3.61 -25.44 2.09
C TYR A 459 -2.84 -26.25 1.05
N ASP A 460 -3.39 -27.37 0.62
CA ASP A 460 -2.70 -28.38 -0.17
C ASP A 460 -1.33 -28.80 0.43
N ASN A 461 -0.41 -29.31 -0.37
CA ASN A 461 0.89 -29.77 0.15
C ASN A 461 1.97 -28.69 0.13
N ARG A 462 1.72 -27.50 -0.46
CA ARG A 462 2.74 -26.50 -0.75
C ARG A 462 2.48 -25.10 -0.20
N ILE A 463 1.29 -24.80 0.28
CA ILE A 463 0.91 -23.44 0.70
C ILE A 463 0.65 -23.45 2.20
N THR A 464 1.36 -22.62 2.94
CA THR A 464 1.23 -22.51 4.40
C THR A 464 1.12 -21.04 4.79
N VAL A 465 0.15 -20.71 5.62
CA VAL A 465 0.02 -19.40 6.27
C VAL A 465 0.34 -19.56 7.74
N VAL A 466 1.24 -18.73 8.25
CA VAL A 466 1.75 -18.79 9.63
C VAL A 466 1.38 -17.49 10.34
N GLN A 467 0.86 -17.61 11.55
CA GLN A 467 0.59 -16.46 12.41
C GLN A 467 1.84 -16.14 13.23
N ALA A 468 2.48 -15.02 12.92
CA ALA A 468 3.63 -14.56 13.70
C ALA A 468 3.84 -13.06 13.59
N ASP A 469 4.42 -12.48 14.64
CA ASP A 469 4.81 -11.07 14.67
C ASP A 469 6.25 -10.94 14.16
N LEU A 470 6.42 -10.24 13.04
CA LEU A 470 7.71 -10.06 12.37
C LEU A 470 8.72 -9.24 13.19
N SER A 471 8.26 -8.47 14.19
CA SER A 471 9.15 -7.72 15.09
C SER A 471 9.89 -8.62 16.08
N THR A 472 9.38 -9.84 16.34
CA THR A 472 9.92 -10.77 17.35
C THR A 472 10.24 -12.16 16.84
N THR A 473 9.85 -12.45 15.59
CA THR A 473 9.95 -13.80 15.02
C THR A 473 11.36 -14.11 14.53
N ASP A 474 11.92 -15.24 14.94
CA ASP A 474 13.12 -15.81 14.33
C ASP A 474 12.77 -16.46 12.98
N LEU A 475 13.33 -15.90 11.90
CA LEU A 475 13.11 -16.37 10.53
C LEU A 475 14.05 -17.50 10.11
N THR A 476 15.08 -17.80 10.89
CA THR A 476 16.08 -18.85 10.57
C THR A 476 15.44 -20.16 10.11
N PRO A 477 14.38 -20.69 10.77
CA PRO A 477 13.78 -21.96 10.35
C PRO A 477 13.10 -21.93 8.98
N TRP A 478 12.73 -20.74 8.48
CA TRP A 478 12.09 -20.59 7.17
C TRP A 478 13.05 -20.15 6.06
N LEU A 479 14.23 -19.61 6.43
CA LEU A 479 15.27 -19.15 5.48
C LEU A 479 16.24 -20.28 5.11
N THR A 480 16.43 -21.26 5.98
CA THR A 480 17.27 -22.45 5.68
C THR A 480 16.46 -23.49 4.93
N SER A 481 16.98 -23.98 3.80
CA SER A 481 16.41 -25.08 3.00
C SER A 481 16.46 -26.42 3.70
#